data_133e22cee3bab480118d77cea9066623
#
_entry.id   133e22cee3bab480118d77cea9066623
#
_cell.length_a   1.000
_cell.length_b   1.000
_cell.length_c   1.000
_cell.angle_alpha   90.00
_cell.angle_beta   90.00
_cell.angle_gamma   90.00
#
_symmetry.space_group_name_H-M   'P 1'
#
loop_
_entity.id
_entity.type
_entity.pdbx_description
1 polymer ?
#
loop_
_entity_poly.entity_id
_entity_poly.type
_entity_poly.pdbx_seq_one_letter_code
_entity_poly.pdbx_strand_id
1 'polypeptide(L)'
;MMNISTNDLMILKEGAVDSLSSILALRKQYQSRGLSFLVHGDAAWGGYFCSMLPKDYHPGDVINLPTEMGESDGFVPDASLRAETQEDLYALRFADSITVDPHKAGYIPYPAGGLCYRDGRMRFLVTWTSPYLSRGSVTSIGIYGVEGR
;
A
#
# COMPACT_ATOMS: atom_id res chain seq x y z
N MET A 1 15.46 10.76 -12.28
CA MET A 1 14.51 9.89 -11.56
C MET A 1 13.64 10.82 -10.73
N MET A 2 12.40 11.03 -11.13
CA MET A 2 11.51 11.92 -10.41
C MET A 2 10.82 11.10 -9.32
N ASN A 3 11.20 11.34 -8.07
CA ASN A 3 10.58 10.69 -6.93
C ASN A 3 9.36 11.53 -6.55
N ILE A 4 8.19 11.12 -6.99
CA ILE A 4 6.95 11.70 -6.49
C ILE A 4 6.61 10.87 -5.26
N SER A 5 6.98 11.38 -4.10
CA SER A 5 6.45 10.90 -2.84
C SER A 5 4.98 11.30 -2.81
N THR A 6 4.10 10.35 -2.98
CA THR A 6 2.71 10.54 -2.62
C THR A 6 2.68 10.46 -1.10
N ASN A 7 2.76 11.62 -0.45
CA ASN A 7 2.64 11.69 0.99
C ASN A 7 1.28 11.10 1.39
N ASP A 8 1.36 10.11 2.26
CA ASP A 8 0.26 9.47 2.97
C ASP A 8 -1.05 9.32 2.17
N LEU A 9 -1.27 8.15 1.61
CA LEU A 9 -2.56 7.77 1.00
C LEU A 9 -3.75 7.97 1.97
N MET A 10 -3.47 8.41 3.19
CA MET A 10 -4.48 8.75 4.18
C MET A 10 -3.90 9.75 5.17
N ILE A 11 -4.32 11.00 5.08
CA ILE A 11 -4.05 12.00 6.10
C ILE A 11 -4.94 11.67 7.30
N LEU A 12 -4.34 11.17 8.36
CA LEU A 12 -4.99 10.70 9.59
C LEU A 12 -6.03 11.64 10.19
N LYS A 13 -5.80 12.93 10.05
CA LYS A 13 -6.66 13.93 10.69
C LYS A 13 -7.98 14.15 9.97
N GLU A 14 -8.02 13.92 8.67
CA GLU A 14 -9.17 14.25 7.83
C GLU A 14 -9.68 13.04 7.01
N GLY A 15 -8.98 11.89 7.08
CA GLY A 15 -9.33 10.69 6.32
C GLY A 15 -9.22 10.88 4.80
N ALA A 16 -8.40 11.83 4.37
CA ALA A 16 -8.20 12.07 2.95
C ALA A 16 -7.34 10.96 2.32
N VAL A 17 -7.71 10.55 1.12
CA VAL A 17 -6.97 9.58 0.31
C VAL A 17 -6.53 10.27 -0.97
N ASP A 18 -5.23 10.21 -1.27
CA ASP A 18 -4.71 10.76 -2.52
C ASP A 18 -5.16 9.93 -3.72
N SER A 19 -5.49 10.60 -4.82
CA SER A 19 -5.97 9.94 -6.04
C SER A 19 -4.84 9.24 -6.78
N LEU A 20 -4.49 8.04 -6.34
CA LEU A 20 -3.48 7.20 -6.96
C LEU A 20 -3.87 6.77 -8.38
N SER A 21 -5.15 6.51 -8.61
CA SER A 21 -5.71 6.19 -9.92
C SER A 21 -5.41 7.28 -10.94
N SER A 22 -5.56 8.55 -10.57
CA SER A 22 -5.23 9.70 -11.40
C SER A 22 -3.73 9.81 -11.69
N ILE A 23 -2.87 9.57 -10.69
CA ILE A 23 -1.41 9.57 -10.85
C ILE A 23 -0.96 8.48 -11.84
N LEU A 24 -1.55 7.29 -11.73
CA LEU A 24 -1.25 6.19 -12.64
C LEU A 24 -1.75 6.46 -14.07
N ALA A 25 -2.91 7.11 -14.22
CA ALA A 25 -3.39 7.55 -15.51
C ALA A 25 -2.45 8.59 -16.15
N LEU A 26 -1.97 9.54 -15.35
CA LEU A 26 -0.97 10.53 -15.78
C LEU A 26 0.33 9.83 -16.22
N ARG A 27 0.83 8.86 -15.43
CA ARG A 27 2.00 8.06 -15.81
C ARG A 27 1.81 7.40 -17.17
N LYS A 28 0.66 6.77 -17.40
CA LYS A 28 0.34 6.14 -18.68
C LYS A 28 0.35 7.14 -19.85
N GLN A 29 -0.18 8.34 -19.63
CA GLN A 29 -0.16 9.41 -20.63
C GLN A 29 1.26 9.87 -20.97
N TYR A 30 2.14 10.00 -19.95
CA TYR A 30 3.54 10.38 -20.20
C TYR A 30 4.35 9.25 -20.83
N GLN A 31 4.06 8.01 -20.51
CA GLN A 31 4.70 6.85 -21.15
C GLN A 31 4.49 6.84 -22.66
N SER A 32 3.33 7.25 -23.15
CA SER A 32 3.06 7.38 -24.58
C SER A 32 3.94 8.45 -25.28
N ARG A 33 4.55 9.35 -24.48
CA ARG A 33 5.48 10.39 -24.95
C ARG A 33 6.94 10.06 -24.66
N GLY A 34 7.24 8.81 -24.29
CA GLY A 34 8.60 8.35 -23.99
C GLY A 34 9.11 8.73 -22.58
N LEU A 35 8.26 9.27 -21.71
CA LEU A 35 8.61 9.61 -20.34
C LEU A 35 8.01 8.59 -19.37
N SER A 36 8.78 8.19 -18.37
CA SER A 36 8.31 7.29 -17.32
C SER A 36 8.84 7.72 -15.97
N PHE A 37 8.08 7.43 -14.91
CA PHE A 37 8.46 7.64 -13.53
C PHE A 37 7.96 6.49 -12.66
N LEU A 38 8.66 6.26 -11.56
CA LEU A 38 8.24 5.29 -10.55
C LEU A 38 7.22 5.94 -9.62
N VAL A 39 6.27 5.14 -9.17
CA VAL A 39 5.24 5.54 -8.21
C VAL A 39 5.43 4.73 -6.94
N HIS A 40 5.65 5.40 -5.84
CA HIS A 40 5.63 4.84 -4.50
C HIS A 40 4.34 5.25 -3.80
N GLY A 41 3.58 4.26 -3.32
CA GLY A 41 2.40 4.51 -2.50
C GLY A 41 2.77 4.44 -1.02
N ASP A 42 2.73 5.57 -0.31
CA ASP A 42 2.81 5.53 1.14
C ASP A 42 1.43 5.14 1.70
N ALA A 43 1.27 3.84 1.91
CA ALA A 43 0.06 3.24 2.45
C ALA A 43 0.27 2.78 3.91
N ALA A 44 1.19 3.43 4.63
CA ALA A 44 1.55 3.08 5.99
C ALA A 44 0.32 2.95 6.91
N TRP A 45 -0.67 3.83 6.74
CA TRP A 45 -1.94 3.74 7.44
C TRP A 45 -3.03 3.05 6.63
N GLY A 46 -3.26 3.52 5.41
CA GLY A 46 -4.39 3.14 4.58
C GLY A 46 -4.30 1.76 3.95
N GLY A 47 -3.11 1.17 3.86
CA GLY A 47 -2.89 -0.07 3.13
C GLY A 47 -3.74 -1.25 3.63
N TYR A 48 -4.03 -1.32 4.92
CA TYR A 48 -4.87 -2.37 5.48
C TYR A 48 -6.35 -2.27 5.08
N PHE A 49 -6.82 -1.10 4.69
CA PHE A 49 -8.19 -0.95 4.17
C PHE A 49 -8.39 -1.66 2.83
N CYS A 50 -7.32 -2.05 2.14
CA CYS A 50 -7.43 -2.96 0.99
C CYS A 50 -8.14 -4.28 1.35
N SER A 51 -8.11 -4.71 2.62
CA SER A 51 -8.82 -5.90 3.08
C SER A 51 -10.35 -5.76 3.06
N MET A 52 -10.85 -4.53 2.95
CA MET A 52 -12.28 -4.25 2.79
C MET A 52 -12.75 -4.44 1.35
N LEU A 53 -11.82 -4.52 0.39
CA LEU A 53 -12.16 -4.80 -1.00
C LEU A 53 -12.32 -6.32 -1.20
N PRO A 54 -13.36 -6.78 -1.88
CA PRO A 54 -13.46 -8.17 -2.33
C PRO A 54 -12.23 -8.59 -3.16
N LYS A 55 -11.89 -9.88 -3.14
CA LYS A 55 -10.73 -10.37 -3.90
C LYS A 55 -10.87 -10.18 -5.41
N ASP A 56 -12.08 -10.21 -5.89
CA ASP A 56 -12.50 -10.07 -7.27
C ASP A 56 -13.01 -8.65 -7.61
N TYR A 57 -12.77 -7.70 -6.71
CA TYR A 57 -13.15 -6.30 -6.94
C TYR A 57 -12.51 -5.74 -8.21
N HIS A 58 -13.32 -5.04 -8.99
CA HIS A 58 -12.88 -4.22 -10.11
C HIS A 58 -13.44 -2.80 -9.98
N PRO A 59 -12.73 -1.79 -10.49
CA PRO A 59 -13.23 -0.41 -10.48
C PRO A 59 -14.61 -0.32 -11.13
N GLY A 60 -15.53 0.34 -10.43
CA GLY A 60 -16.93 0.45 -10.82
C GLY A 60 -17.86 -0.61 -10.22
N ASP A 61 -17.33 -1.61 -9.53
CA ASP A 61 -18.16 -2.57 -8.80
C ASP A 61 -18.87 -1.89 -7.62
N VAL A 62 -20.10 -2.28 -7.38
CA VAL A 62 -20.84 -1.89 -6.18
C VAL A 62 -20.57 -2.93 -5.10
N ILE A 63 -19.88 -2.53 -4.04
CA ILE A 63 -19.67 -3.39 -2.88
C ILE A 63 -20.94 -3.35 -2.03
N ASN A 64 -21.73 -4.42 -2.08
CA ASN A 64 -22.84 -4.63 -1.18
C ASN A 64 -22.27 -5.19 0.13
N LEU A 65 -22.30 -4.39 1.20
CA LEU A 65 -22.03 -4.91 2.52
C LEU A 65 -23.10 -5.93 2.90
N PRO A 66 -22.73 -7.03 3.60
CA PRO A 66 -23.72 -7.98 4.09
C PRO A 66 -24.74 -7.27 4.98
N THR A 67 -25.99 -7.23 4.57
CA THR A 67 -27.10 -6.65 5.33
C THR A 67 -27.48 -7.52 6.54
N GLU A 68 -26.87 -8.70 6.67
CA GLU A 68 -27.18 -9.72 7.68
C GLU A 68 -26.19 -9.74 8.86
N MET A 69 -25.79 -8.58 9.35
CA MET A 69 -25.39 -8.53 10.74
C MET A 69 -26.68 -8.33 11.54
N GLY A 70 -27.10 -9.39 12.22
CA GLY A 70 -28.37 -9.42 12.91
C GLY A 70 -28.53 -8.23 13.84
N GLU A 71 -29.77 -7.77 13.98
CA GLU A 71 -30.22 -6.62 14.79
C GLU A 71 -29.77 -6.65 16.27
N SER A 72 -29.07 -7.71 16.69
CA SER A 72 -28.72 -7.93 18.10
C SER A 72 -27.32 -7.48 18.50
N ASP A 73 -26.40 -7.24 17.58
CA ASP A 73 -24.99 -7.10 17.95
C ASP A 73 -24.43 -5.69 17.82
N GLY A 74 -25.24 -4.71 18.19
CA GLY A 74 -24.69 -3.39 18.49
C GLY A 74 -23.93 -2.79 17.32
N PHE A 75 -23.89 -1.61 17.33
CA PHE A 75 -23.28 -0.56 16.57
C PHE A 75 -22.01 -0.96 15.77
N VAL A 76 -22.17 -1.52 14.59
CA VAL A 76 -21.21 -1.31 13.50
C VAL A 76 -21.87 -0.37 12.50
N PRO A 77 -21.47 0.89 12.42
CA PRO A 77 -22.00 1.79 11.41
C PRO A 77 -21.75 1.18 10.04
N ASP A 78 -22.71 1.33 9.14
CA ASP A 78 -22.57 1.01 7.73
C ASP A 78 -21.45 1.89 7.14
N ALA A 79 -20.21 1.42 7.24
CA ALA A 79 -19.02 2.14 6.88
C ALA A 79 -18.52 1.64 5.53
N SER A 80 -19.27 1.94 4.47
CA SER A 80 -18.79 1.74 3.12
C SER A 80 -17.72 2.76 2.76
N LEU A 81 -16.64 2.30 2.12
CA LEU A 81 -15.68 3.20 1.50
C LEU A 81 -16.33 3.90 0.31
N ARG A 82 -15.97 5.15 0.08
CA ARG A 82 -16.38 5.87 -1.13
C ARG A 82 -15.83 5.16 -2.36
N ALA A 83 -16.53 5.24 -3.48
CA ALA A 83 -16.13 4.58 -4.72
C ALA A 83 -14.71 5.01 -5.17
N GLU A 84 -14.41 6.28 -5.09
CA GLU A 84 -13.08 6.82 -5.42
C GLU A 84 -11.99 6.23 -4.52
N THR A 85 -12.26 6.08 -3.23
CA THR A 85 -11.33 5.46 -2.27
C THR A 85 -11.12 3.98 -2.59
N GLN A 86 -12.17 3.27 -2.97
CA GLN A 86 -12.08 1.87 -3.38
C GLN A 86 -11.19 1.72 -4.62
N GLU A 87 -11.37 2.59 -5.60
CA GLU A 87 -10.55 2.62 -6.82
C GLU A 87 -9.08 2.93 -6.51
N ASP A 88 -8.81 3.88 -5.63
CA ASP A 88 -7.44 4.26 -5.26
C ASP A 88 -6.75 3.17 -4.42
N LEU A 89 -7.47 2.50 -3.51
CA LEU A 89 -6.96 1.32 -2.81
C LEU A 89 -6.68 0.16 -3.78
N TYR A 90 -7.57 -0.08 -4.74
CA TYR A 90 -7.32 -1.07 -5.79
C TYR A 90 -6.11 -0.70 -6.64
N ALA A 91 -5.89 0.58 -6.89
CA ALA A 91 -4.78 1.09 -7.69
C ALA A 91 -3.41 0.85 -7.05
N LEU A 92 -3.32 0.61 -5.72
CA LEU A 92 -2.07 0.30 -5.03
C LEU A 92 -1.32 -0.87 -5.68
N ARG A 93 -2.02 -1.85 -6.23
CA ARG A 93 -1.43 -2.99 -6.96
C ARG A 93 -0.59 -2.59 -8.18
N PHE A 94 -0.77 -1.38 -8.69
CA PHE A 94 -0.05 -0.87 -9.85
C PHE A 94 1.07 0.11 -9.48
N ALA A 95 1.24 0.43 -8.20
CA ALA A 95 2.41 1.15 -7.71
C ALA A 95 3.67 0.29 -7.86
N ASP A 96 4.83 0.92 -7.97
CA ASP A 96 6.10 0.20 -8.09
C ASP A 96 6.61 -0.26 -6.73
N SER A 97 6.27 0.46 -5.68
CA SER A 97 6.47 0.06 -4.29
C SER A 97 5.38 0.64 -3.40
N ILE A 98 5.14 0.00 -2.27
CA ILE A 98 4.21 0.47 -1.24
C ILE A 98 4.81 0.25 0.15
N THR A 99 4.55 1.21 1.05
CA THR A 99 4.79 1.06 2.49
C THR A 99 3.49 0.67 3.18
N VAL A 100 3.55 -0.29 4.09
CA VAL A 100 2.42 -0.71 4.92
C VAL A 100 2.90 -0.95 6.35
N ASP A 101 2.24 -0.36 7.34
CA ASP A 101 2.62 -0.52 8.73
C ASP A 101 1.59 -1.36 9.50
N PRO A 102 1.89 -2.65 9.72
CA PRO A 102 1.04 -3.53 10.52
C PRO A 102 0.75 -3.01 11.94
N HIS A 103 1.68 -2.26 12.54
CA HIS A 103 1.50 -1.68 13.88
C HIS A 103 0.53 -0.50 13.91
N LYS A 104 0.04 -0.05 12.76
CA LYS A 104 -1.01 0.97 12.65
C LYS A 104 -2.37 0.28 12.45
N ALA A 105 -2.95 0.34 11.29
CA ALA A 105 -4.28 -0.23 11.03
C ALA A 105 -4.32 -1.79 11.04
N GLY A 106 -3.17 -2.45 11.12
CA GLY A 106 -3.10 -3.92 11.30
C GLY A 106 -3.19 -4.38 12.75
N TYR A 107 -3.23 -3.45 13.72
CA TYR A 107 -3.39 -3.73 15.16
C TYR A 107 -2.37 -4.69 15.78
N ILE A 108 -1.17 -4.79 15.22
CA ILE A 108 -0.10 -5.59 15.82
C ILE A 108 0.87 -4.69 16.62
N PRO A 109 1.62 -5.25 17.59
CA PRO A 109 2.55 -4.47 18.40
C PRO A 109 3.64 -3.79 17.57
N TYR A 110 3.99 -2.58 17.99
CA TYR A 110 5.14 -1.83 17.47
C TYR A 110 6.46 -2.49 17.90
N PRO A 111 7.55 -2.45 17.08
CA PRO A 111 7.58 -1.93 15.72
C PRO A 111 7.25 -3.00 14.67
N ALA A 112 6.43 -2.66 13.69
CA ALA A 112 6.20 -3.52 12.55
C ALA A 112 5.90 -2.67 11.32
N GLY A 113 6.78 -2.70 10.34
CA GLY A 113 6.63 -2.00 9.08
C GLY A 113 6.91 -2.95 7.91
N GLY A 114 6.32 -2.68 6.77
CA GLY A 114 6.51 -3.45 5.55
C GLY A 114 6.76 -2.53 4.36
N LEU A 115 7.72 -2.91 3.51
CA LEU A 115 7.97 -2.28 2.23
C LEU A 115 7.88 -3.35 1.15
N CYS A 116 6.90 -3.21 0.28
CA CYS A 116 6.65 -4.14 -0.80
C CYS A 116 7.06 -3.54 -2.13
N TYR A 117 7.74 -4.33 -2.96
CA TYR A 117 8.10 -3.96 -4.32
C TYR A 117 7.34 -4.82 -5.31
N ARG A 118 6.80 -4.20 -6.36
CA ARG A 118 6.18 -4.93 -7.47
C ARG A 118 7.21 -5.78 -8.22
N ASP A 119 8.41 -5.25 -8.45
CA ASP A 119 9.55 -5.99 -8.98
C ASP A 119 10.53 -6.29 -7.83
N GLY A 120 10.60 -7.56 -7.43
CA GLY A 120 11.47 -8.01 -6.35
C GLY A 120 12.95 -7.68 -6.56
N ARG A 121 13.39 -7.37 -7.78
CA ARG A 121 14.76 -6.96 -8.07
C ARG A 121 15.08 -5.57 -7.51
N MET A 122 14.07 -4.72 -7.31
CA MET A 122 14.28 -3.37 -6.75
C MET A 122 14.86 -3.41 -5.34
N ARG A 123 14.62 -4.49 -4.58
CA ARG A 123 15.19 -4.68 -3.25
C ARG A 123 16.73 -4.60 -3.25
N PHE A 124 17.38 -5.03 -4.32
CA PHE A 124 18.85 -5.01 -4.41
C PHE A 124 19.43 -3.59 -4.48
N LEU A 125 18.61 -2.59 -4.83
CA LEU A 125 19.04 -1.18 -4.85
C LEU A 125 19.15 -0.58 -3.45
N VAL A 126 18.48 -1.16 -2.47
CA VAL A 126 18.40 -0.66 -1.08
C VAL A 126 18.94 -1.66 -0.07
N THR A 127 19.34 -2.84 -0.51
CA THR A 127 19.89 -3.89 0.34
C THR A 127 21.38 -3.67 0.54
N TRP A 128 21.84 -3.83 1.76
CA TRP A 128 23.26 -3.95 2.08
C TRP A 128 23.51 -5.23 2.88
N THR A 129 24.70 -5.78 2.74
CA THR A 129 25.12 -6.99 3.47
C THR A 129 26.13 -6.63 4.54
N SER A 130 25.95 -7.22 5.70
CA SER A 130 26.92 -7.11 6.80
C SER A 130 27.32 -8.53 7.23
N PRO A 131 28.63 -8.81 7.35
CA PRO A 131 29.11 -10.12 7.83
C PRO A 131 28.52 -10.51 9.18
N TYR A 132 28.22 -9.53 10.03
CA TYR A 132 27.61 -9.72 11.34
C TYR A 132 26.19 -10.25 11.28
N LEU A 133 25.43 -9.80 10.30
CA LEU A 133 23.98 -9.97 10.26
C LEU A 133 23.57 -11.00 9.22
N SER A 134 24.38 -11.17 8.19
CA SER A 134 24.14 -12.16 7.13
C SER A 134 24.82 -13.51 7.37
N ARG A 135 25.55 -13.68 8.48
CA ARG A 135 26.32 -14.89 8.80
C ARG A 135 27.22 -15.38 7.66
N GLY A 136 27.63 -14.49 6.76
CA GLY A 136 28.47 -14.81 5.61
C GLY A 136 27.82 -15.68 4.55
N SER A 137 26.52 -15.91 4.60
CA SER A 137 25.82 -16.71 3.58
C SER A 137 25.72 -15.94 2.29
N VAL A 138 26.19 -16.52 1.19
CA VAL A 138 26.02 -15.97 -0.17
C VAL A 138 24.56 -15.92 -0.62
N THR A 139 23.67 -16.65 0.07
CA THR A 139 22.23 -16.66 -0.17
C THR A 139 21.47 -15.68 0.72
N SER A 140 22.17 -15.01 1.64
CA SER A 140 21.56 -13.99 2.49
C SER A 140 21.14 -12.80 1.63
N ILE A 141 19.87 -12.48 1.73
CA ILE A 141 19.26 -11.39 0.95
C ILE A 141 19.69 -10.01 1.47
N GLY A 142 20.48 -9.96 2.55
CA GLY A 142 20.87 -8.72 3.21
C GLY A 142 19.79 -8.20 4.17
N ILE A 143 20.11 -7.07 4.80
CA ILE A 143 19.24 -6.44 5.76
C ILE A 143 18.70 -5.16 5.17
N TYR A 144 17.39 -4.98 5.30
CA TYR A 144 16.66 -3.84 4.77
C TYR A 144 16.53 -2.69 5.77
N GLY A 145 17.41 -2.61 6.70
CA GLY A 145 17.41 -1.61 7.77
C GLY A 145 17.44 -2.25 9.15
N VAL A 146 17.78 -1.46 10.12
CA VAL A 146 17.96 -1.88 11.52
C VAL A 146 16.64 -1.87 12.28
N GLU A 147 15.61 -1.27 11.71
CA GLU A 147 14.37 -0.91 12.39
C GLU A 147 13.19 -1.84 12.10
N GLY A 148 13.38 -3.02 11.68
CA GLY A 148 12.29 -3.94 11.35
C GLY A 148 12.47 -5.32 11.96
N ARG A 149 12.68 -5.40 13.26
CA ARG A 149 12.70 -6.69 13.98
C ARG A 149 11.39 -6.98 14.64
#